data_c5d78f922c62053f5817671c69d6c473
#
_entry.id   c5d78f922c62053f5817671c69d6c473
#
_cell.length_a   1.000
_cell.length_b   1.000
_cell.length_c   1.000
_cell.angle_alpha   90.00
_cell.angle_beta   90.00
_cell.angle_gamma   90.00
#
_symmetry.space_group_name_H-M   'P 1'
#
loop_
_entity.id
_entity.type
_entity.pdbx_description
1 polymer ?
#
loop_
_entity_poly.entity_id
_entity_poly.type
_entity_poly.pdbx_seq_one_letter_code
_entity_poly.pdbx_strand_id
1 'polypeptide(L)'
;IVFMPLLMGEKNFITILVEQIAVAICLPLFASLLVSKTVIPLMLSRINPAAMSGVVTQGRLDAWYRPNLIRILIYPKTTGAIIVLLLISGVFTQRQVDLNGEKGQGETEIIIVYHIQGQQKLADVSALVDQMENFLYNNQETFEFTQVNSRIFPGFAMSRIKLNEDYSTPYNDLKSEIKKGFPATAIAKPSFEWSEQKQKLIQMSLTGNSTQRLAELSESVILQLSNVEGFSQVGVDETNRDMELVLRIDRDKVSRLGLNTQDIAMRISNALRGSNLRSFRDATLGEIDIRLVYHPEQAIPMERIKGLPIYEGNGRIITLQQLVSFETQPIMQQIQRSQRRTSLDISINLDDISRTEASDNIKQVMDNIQLPSGYGWQLGRQFAQDQAAQRDMLINMLLALALIFIVMAALFESLLMPIAILSSIGLAFIGVYWTFALLGLGLGDTGRVGMLILMGIVVNNGIVLIDQINKLKADSANLITPIVEACVSRIRPIFMTVATTVIGMVPLTFAAGESETYSMAVAIIGGLLFSTFTSLFLVPFCYLMLVKLGERSARRFAKAKAFANRIIPT
;
A
#
# COMPACT_ATOMS: atom_id res chain seq x y z
N ILE A 1 -17.98 3.45 16.53
CA ILE A 1 -17.93 4.89 16.25
C ILE A 1 -16.67 5.22 15.45
N VAL A 2 -15.48 4.82 15.90
CA VAL A 2 -14.20 5.08 15.20
C VAL A 2 -14.19 4.54 13.77
N PHE A 3 -14.81 3.38 13.53
CA PHE A 3 -14.88 2.73 12.22
C PHE A 3 -16.07 3.19 11.35
N MET A 4 -16.99 4.00 11.90
CA MET A 4 -18.19 4.41 11.18
C MET A 4 -17.89 5.25 9.91
N PRO A 5 -16.92 6.17 9.89
CA PRO A 5 -16.57 6.92 8.67
C PRO A 5 -16.12 6.04 7.51
N LEU A 6 -15.46 4.93 7.81
CA LEU A 6 -14.94 3.98 6.81
C LEU A 6 -16.03 3.17 6.10
N LEU A 7 -17.17 2.97 6.78
CA LEU A 7 -18.33 2.30 6.18
C LEU A 7 -19.07 3.18 5.17
N MET A 8 -18.81 4.49 5.17
CA MET A 8 -19.52 5.48 4.33
C MET A 8 -18.65 5.99 3.16
N GLY A 9 -17.36 5.63 3.07
CA GLY A 9 -16.43 6.08 2.04
C GLY A 9 -16.48 5.29 0.73
N GLU A 10 -15.74 5.76 -0.29
CA GLU A 10 -15.54 5.01 -1.53
C GLU A 10 -14.79 3.70 -1.26
N LYS A 11 -15.23 2.61 -1.94
CA LYS A 11 -14.66 1.26 -1.74
C LYS A 11 -13.32 1.11 -2.46
N ASN A 12 -12.25 1.44 -1.77
CA ASN A 12 -10.88 1.13 -2.16
C ASN A 12 -10.41 -0.16 -1.46
N PHE A 13 -9.32 -0.78 -1.92
CA PHE A 13 -8.76 -1.98 -1.30
C PHE A 13 -8.56 -1.82 0.21
N ILE A 14 -8.00 -0.68 0.64
CA ILE A 14 -7.77 -0.36 2.06
C ILE A 14 -9.08 -0.23 2.83
N THR A 15 -10.09 0.42 2.26
CA THR A 15 -11.40 0.58 2.93
C THR A 15 -12.12 -0.75 3.10
N ILE A 16 -12.01 -1.67 2.13
CA ILE A 16 -12.57 -3.03 2.24
C ILE A 16 -11.88 -3.81 3.35
N LEU A 17 -10.55 -3.75 3.44
CA LEU A 17 -9.78 -4.40 4.51
C LEU A 17 -10.20 -3.88 5.87
N VAL A 18 -10.30 -2.56 6.02
CA VAL A 18 -10.70 -1.93 7.29
C VAL A 18 -12.16 -2.19 7.62
N GLU A 19 -13.05 -2.29 6.63
CA GLU A 19 -14.46 -2.71 6.83
C GLU A 19 -14.54 -4.11 7.45
N GLN A 20 -13.76 -5.07 6.93
CA GLN A 20 -13.72 -6.43 7.48
C GLN A 20 -13.17 -6.45 8.91
N ILE A 21 -12.10 -5.70 9.17
CA ILE A 21 -11.52 -5.57 10.51
C ILE A 21 -12.52 -4.91 11.47
N ALA A 22 -13.24 -3.87 11.02
CA ALA A 22 -14.25 -3.18 11.82
C ALA A 22 -15.37 -4.14 12.25
N VAL A 23 -15.89 -4.95 11.33
CA VAL A 23 -16.91 -5.96 11.63
C VAL A 23 -16.37 -7.01 12.59
N ALA A 24 -15.14 -7.51 12.36
CA ALA A 24 -14.48 -8.49 13.22
C ALA A 24 -14.23 -7.98 14.64
N ILE A 25 -14.06 -6.67 14.85
CA ILE A 25 -13.90 -6.06 16.16
C ILE A 25 -15.27 -5.76 16.80
N CYS A 26 -16.21 -5.20 16.04
CA CYS A 26 -17.51 -4.77 16.59
C CYS A 26 -18.38 -5.94 17.07
N LEU A 27 -18.39 -7.06 16.33
CA LEU A 27 -19.20 -8.24 16.72
C LEU A 27 -18.78 -8.86 18.05
N PRO A 28 -17.49 -9.17 18.30
CA PRO A 28 -17.05 -9.67 19.60
C PRO A 28 -17.23 -8.66 20.74
N LEU A 29 -17.07 -7.35 20.49
CA LEU A 29 -17.32 -6.32 21.50
C LEU A 29 -18.80 -6.30 21.92
N PHE A 30 -19.72 -6.43 20.96
CA PHE A 30 -21.15 -6.53 21.27
C PHE A 30 -21.47 -7.80 22.04
N ALA A 31 -20.93 -8.95 21.62
CA ALA A 31 -21.08 -10.21 22.35
C ALA A 31 -20.49 -10.13 23.79
N SER A 32 -19.30 -9.51 23.93
CA SER A 32 -18.68 -9.26 25.22
C SER A 32 -19.52 -8.39 26.13
N LEU A 33 -20.19 -7.37 25.59
CA LEU A 33 -21.12 -6.53 26.34
C LEU A 33 -22.29 -7.35 26.88
N LEU A 34 -22.88 -8.24 26.07
CA LEU A 34 -23.97 -9.13 26.51
C LEU A 34 -23.51 -10.07 27.61
N VAL A 35 -22.36 -10.72 27.43
CA VAL A 35 -21.77 -11.62 28.44
C VAL A 35 -21.47 -10.88 29.73
N SER A 36 -20.91 -9.67 29.65
CA SER A 36 -20.59 -8.84 30.82
C SER A 36 -21.84 -8.44 31.62
N LYS A 37 -22.95 -8.19 30.93
CA LYS A 37 -24.22 -7.80 31.60
C LYS A 37 -25.05 -8.96 32.10
N THR A 38 -24.87 -10.19 31.60
CA THR A 38 -25.68 -11.36 31.90
C THR A 38 -24.89 -12.43 32.66
N VAL A 39 -23.84 -12.96 32.03
CA VAL A 39 -23.11 -14.15 32.56
C VAL A 39 -22.24 -13.79 33.75
N ILE A 40 -21.52 -12.66 33.72
CA ILE A 40 -20.61 -12.27 34.80
C ILE A 40 -21.37 -12.01 36.11
N PRO A 41 -22.48 -11.25 36.19
CA PRO A 41 -23.24 -11.07 37.39
C PRO A 41 -23.84 -12.40 37.92
N LEU A 42 -24.30 -13.26 36.99
CA LEU A 42 -24.83 -14.58 37.36
C LEU A 42 -23.75 -15.48 38.00
N MET A 43 -22.54 -15.48 37.42
CA MET A 43 -21.42 -16.25 37.99
C MET A 43 -20.96 -15.69 39.32
N LEU A 44 -20.84 -14.35 39.44
CA LEU A 44 -20.47 -13.71 40.72
C LEU A 44 -21.47 -13.94 41.82
N SER A 45 -22.77 -14.04 41.52
CA SER A 45 -23.80 -14.35 42.53
C SER A 45 -23.69 -15.77 43.15
N ARG A 46 -22.97 -16.67 42.46
CA ARG A 46 -22.72 -18.05 42.95
C ARG A 46 -21.39 -18.20 43.70
N ILE A 47 -20.52 -17.18 43.67
CA ILE A 47 -19.24 -17.20 44.38
C ILE A 47 -19.44 -16.65 45.79
N ASN A 48 -18.97 -17.41 46.80
CA ASN A 48 -19.12 -17.06 48.20
C ASN A 48 -18.31 -15.79 48.54
N PRO A 49 -18.89 -14.67 48.98
CA PRO A 49 -18.19 -13.40 49.22
C PRO A 49 -17.09 -13.50 50.28
N ALA A 50 -17.13 -14.49 51.19
CA ALA A 50 -16.09 -14.73 52.19
C ALA A 50 -14.71 -15.10 51.56
N ALA A 51 -14.67 -15.62 50.34
CA ALA A 51 -13.43 -15.96 49.65
C ALA A 51 -12.76 -14.73 48.99
N MET A 52 -13.46 -13.60 48.89
CA MET A 52 -12.98 -12.39 48.20
C MET A 52 -12.46 -11.28 49.15
N SER A 53 -12.50 -11.48 50.46
CA SER A 53 -12.02 -10.51 51.47
C SER A 53 -10.49 -10.54 51.64
N GLY A 54 -9.77 -10.61 50.55
CA GLY A 54 -8.33 -10.35 50.51
C GLY A 54 -8.08 -8.87 50.77
N VAL A 55 -7.37 -8.54 51.84
CA VAL A 55 -6.82 -7.19 52.09
C VAL A 55 -6.11 -6.71 50.82
N VAL A 56 -6.59 -5.62 50.23
CA VAL A 56 -5.92 -4.96 49.11
C VAL A 56 -4.59 -4.38 49.63
N THR A 57 -3.56 -5.22 49.67
CA THR A 57 -2.21 -4.78 49.97
C THR A 57 -1.78 -3.79 48.91
N GLN A 58 -1.32 -2.59 49.31
CA GLN A 58 -0.74 -1.62 48.42
C GLN A 58 0.41 -2.29 47.66
N GLY A 59 0.23 -2.48 46.34
CA GLY A 59 1.21 -3.16 45.51
C GLY A 59 2.45 -2.30 45.31
N ARG A 60 3.59 -2.91 44.98
CA ARG A 60 4.84 -2.20 44.60
C ARG A 60 4.61 -1.15 43.51
N LEU A 61 3.68 -1.40 42.58
CA LEU A 61 3.30 -0.46 41.52
C LEU A 61 2.64 0.80 42.09
N ASP A 62 1.75 0.67 43.07
CA ASP A 62 1.06 1.82 43.66
C ASP A 62 2.05 2.71 44.45
N ALA A 63 3.01 2.10 45.13
CA ALA A 63 4.07 2.80 45.87
C ALA A 63 5.02 3.59 44.94
N TRP A 64 5.29 3.11 43.76
CA TRP A 64 6.13 3.81 42.77
C TRP A 64 5.34 4.89 42.02
N TYR A 65 4.11 4.61 41.63
CA TYR A 65 3.31 5.48 40.78
C TYR A 65 2.82 6.73 41.50
N ARG A 66 2.31 6.59 42.72
CA ARG A 66 1.72 7.66 43.51
C ARG A 66 2.65 8.88 43.69
N PRO A 67 3.90 8.77 44.16
CA PRO A 67 4.79 9.92 44.34
C PRO A 67 5.18 10.57 43.01
N ASN A 68 5.36 9.79 41.96
CA ASN A 68 5.72 10.33 40.63
C ASN A 68 4.55 11.11 40.01
N LEU A 69 3.32 10.62 40.12
CA LEU A 69 2.13 11.34 39.67
C LEU A 69 1.95 12.66 40.41
N ILE A 70 2.10 12.66 41.76
CA ILE A 70 2.00 13.87 42.58
C ILE A 70 3.05 14.87 42.11
N ARG A 71 4.28 14.46 41.88
CA ARG A 71 5.37 15.35 41.39
C ARG A 71 5.00 15.98 40.03
N ILE A 72 4.46 15.23 39.10
CA ILE A 72 4.02 15.71 37.77
C ILE A 72 2.89 16.73 37.88
N LEU A 73 1.93 16.52 38.79
CA LEU A 73 0.81 17.46 39.01
C LEU A 73 1.21 18.74 39.73
N ILE A 74 2.24 18.70 40.58
CA ILE A 74 2.73 19.87 41.34
C ILE A 74 3.63 20.78 40.48
N TYR A 75 4.41 20.20 39.55
CA TYR A 75 5.35 20.96 38.70
C TYR A 75 4.87 21.12 37.25
N PRO A 76 3.84 21.96 36.98
CA PRO A 76 3.22 22.05 35.67
C PRO A 76 4.15 22.56 34.56
N LYS A 77 5.15 23.38 34.91
CA LYS A 77 6.10 23.92 33.91
C LYS A 77 7.06 22.86 33.41
N THR A 78 7.60 22.04 34.29
CA THR A 78 8.50 20.91 33.93
C THR A 78 7.76 19.84 33.16
N THR A 79 6.55 19.50 33.59
CA THR A 79 5.70 18.53 32.86
C THR A 79 5.32 19.04 31.46
N GLY A 80 4.95 20.33 31.36
CA GLY A 80 4.69 20.97 30.06
C GLY A 80 5.90 20.92 29.13
N ALA A 81 7.11 21.21 29.66
CA ALA A 81 8.35 21.12 28.88
C ALA A 81 8.63 19.70 28.38
N ILE A 82 8.40 18.67 29.20
CA ILE A 82 8.54 17.26 28.81
C ILE A 82 7.56 16.91 27.69
N ILE A 83 6.29 17.35 27.78
CA ILE A 83 5.29 17.12 26.73
C ILE A 83 5.74 17.76 25.41
N VAL A 84 6.17 19.00 25.43
CA VAL A 84 6.66 19.71 24.24
C VAL A 84 7.87 18.99 23.64
N LEU A 85 8.80 18.53 24.46
CA LEU A 85 9.96 17.76 24.01
C LEU A 85 9.55 16.44 23.37
N LEU A 86 8.57 15.71 23.95
CA LEU A 86 8.02 14.50 23.35
C LEU A 86 7.35 14.78 22.00
N LEU A 87 6.58 15.87 21.89
CA LEU A 87 5.96 16.26 20.61
C LEU A 87 7.00 16.59 19.55
N ILE A 88 8.05 17.34 19.90
CA ILE A 88 9.15 17.66 18.99
C ILE A 88 9.89 16.40 18.56
N SER A 89 10.16 15.48 19.48
CA SER A 89 10.79 14.20 19.16
C SER A 89 9.93 13.36 18.21
N GLY A 90 8.60 13.37 18.39
CA GLY A 90 7.68 12.69 17.49
C GLY A 90 7.70 13.25 16.06
N VAL A 91 7.75 14.56 15.90
CA VAL A 91 7.90 15.20 14.58
C VAL A 91 9.25 14.86 13.95
N PHE A 92 10.30 14.78 14.74
CA PHE A 92 11.63 14.41 14.26
C PHE A 92 11.65 12.95 13.78
N THR A 93 11.12 12.02 14.56
CA THR A 93 11.06 10.59 14.17
C THR A 93 10.12 10.34 13.00
N GLN A 94 9.00 11.08 12.89
CA GLN A 94 8.12 11.02 11.73
C GLN A 94 8.84 11.30 10.40
N ARG A 95 9.83 12.21 10.40
CA ARG A 95 10.62 12.53 9.21
C ARG A 95 11.63 11.43 8.84
N GLN A 96 12.03 10.60 9.80
CA GLN A 96 12.96 9.49 9.58
C GLN A 96 12.27 8.22 9.13
N VAL A 97 10.99 8.05 9.48
CA VAL A 97 10.20 6.89 9.10
C VAL A 97 9.68 7.08 7.67
N ASP A 98 9.99 6.13 6.80
CA ASP A 98 9.41 6.11 5.47
C ASP A 98 7.91 5.82 5.55
N LEU A 99 7.10 6.84 5.25
CA LEU A 99 5.65 6.75 5.36
C LEU A 99 5.03 5.89 4.26
N ASN A 100 5.73 5.70 3.14
CA ASN A 100 5.25 4.97 1.97
C ASN A 100 5.98 3.63 1.78
N GLY A 101 7.05 3.41 2.53
CA GLY A 101 7.90 2.25 2.41
C GLY A 101 7.39 1.08 3.26
N GLU A 102 7.45 -0.09 2.70
CA GLU A 102 7.31 -1.37 3.42
C GLU A 102 8.69 -1.86 3.90
N LYS A 103 9.63 -0.95 4.19
CA LYS A 103 10.96 -1.32 4.69
C LYS A 103 10.83 -2.11 5.98
N GLY A 104 11.44 -3.30 6.03
CA GLY A 104 11.60 -4.11 7.23
C GLY A 104 10.50 -5.14 7.49
N GLN A 105 9.62 -5.43 6.57
CA GLN A 105 9.09 -6.78 6.48
C GLN A 105 10.30 -7.64 6.18
N GLY A 106 10.60 -8.63 7.02
CA GLY A 106 11.75 -9.50 6.79
C GLY A 106 11.70 -9.94 5.33
N GLU A 107 12.72 -9.53 4.56
CA GLU A 107 12.78 -9.75 3.12
C GLU A 107 13.04 -11.24 2.93
N THR A 108 11.96 -12.04 3.09
CA THR A 108 11.97 -13.50 2.98
C THR A 108 11.96 -13.97 1.56
N GLU A 109 11.71 -13.06 0.60
CA GLU A 109 11.64 -13.39 -0.81
C GLU A 109 12.44 -12.42 -1.67
N ILE A 110 13.18 -12.95 -2.65
CA ILE A 110 13.79 -12.19 -3.73
C ILE A 110 12.98 -12.42 -4.99
N ILE A 111 12.48 -11.34 -5.60
CA ILE A 111 11.72 -11.40 -6.84
C ILE A 111 12.62 -10.96 -7.99
N ILE A 112 12.77 -11.84 -8.98
CA ILE A 112 13.48 -11.56 -10.23
C ILE A 112 12.43 -11.43 -11.34
N VAL A 113 12.41 -10.27 -12.00
CA VAL A 113 11.56 -10.04 -13.16
C VAL A 113 12.40 -10.09 -14.42
N TYR A 114 11.97 -10.88 -15.38
CA TYR A 114 12.63 -10.99 -16.68
C TYR A 114 11.91 -10.09 -17.68
N HIS A 115 12.53 -8.98 -18.04
CA HIS A 115 12.05 -8.12 -19.12
C HIS A 115 12.42 -8.74 -20.46
N ILE A 116 11.45 -9.44 -21.06
CA ILE A 116 11.64 -10.15 -22.32
C ILE A 116 11.74 -9.13 -23.46
N GLN A 117 12.78 -9.26 -24.30
CA GLN A 117 12.99 -8.38 -25.44
C GLN A 117 12.30 -8.96 -26.69
N GLY A 118 11.37 -8.20 -27.27
CA GLY A 118 10.60 -8.61 -28.44
C GLY A 118 9.61 -9.74 -28.15
N GLN A 119 8.98 -10.25 -29.22
CA GLN A 119 8.08 -11.43 -29.11
C GLN A 119 8.91 -12.70 -29.09
N GLN A 120 8.89 -13.39 -27.97
CA GLN A 120 9.49 -14.70 -27.81
C GLN A 120 8.39 -15.76 -27.71
N LYS A 121 8.67 -16.97 -28.16
CA LYS A 121 7.78 -18.10 -27.94
C LYS A 121 7.81 -18.51 -26.49
N LEU A 122 6.68 -19.00 -25.98
CA LEU A 122 6.60 -19.52 -24.62
C LEU A 122 7.69 -20.56 -24.32
N ALA A 123 8.01 -21.42 -25.31
CA ALA A 123 9.05 -22.42 -25.18
C ALA A 123 10.47 -21.82 -24.98
N ASP A 124 10.77 -20.73 -25.68
CA ASP A 124 12.08 -20.06 -25.59
C ASP A 124 12.20 -19.33 -24.23
N VAL A 125 11.11 -18.70 -23.77
CA VAL A 125 11.06 -18.09 -22.45
C VAL A 125 11.12 -19.13 -21.34
N SER A 126 10.46 -20.28 -21.49
CA SER A 126 10.54 -21.38 -20.55
C SER A 126 11.97 -21.92 -20.46
N ALA A 127 12.63 -22.18 -21.59
CA ALA A 127 14.02 -22.65 -21.62
C ALA A 127 14.97 -21.65 -20.95
N LEU A 128 14.73 -20.34 -21.12
CA LEU A 128 15.47 -19.31 -20.43
C LEU A 128 15.28 -19.40 -18.91
N VAL A 129 14.03 -19.46 -18.45
CA VAL A 129 13.71 -19.52 -17.02
C VAL A 129 14.27 -20.81 -16.40
N ASP A 130 14.18 -21.94 -17.10
CA ASP A 130 14.77 -23.22 -16.67
C ASP A 130 16.30 -23.11 -16.50
N GLN A 131 16.97 -22.38 -17.39
CA GLN A 131 18.40 -22.10 -17.26
C GLN A 131 18.72 -21.26 -16.00
N MET A 132 17.87 -20.25 -15.73
CA MET A 132 18.02 -19.40 -14.56
C MET A 132 17.71 -20.14 -13.25
N GLU A 133 16.68 -20.96 -13.22
CA GLU A 133 16.38 -21.83 -12.08
C GLU A 133 17.50 -22.84 -11.81
N ASN A 134 18.05 -23.46 -12.84
CA ASN A 134 19.19 -24.36 -12.70
C ASN A 134 20.42 -23.65 -12.09
N PHE A 135 20.70 -22.41 -12.50
CA PHE A 135 21.74 -21.60 -11.87
C PHE A 135 21.47 -21.36 -10.38
N LEU A 136 20.23 -21.00 -10.03
CA LEU A 136 19.84 -20.76 -8.64
C LEU A 136 19.96 -22.04 -7.82
N TYR A 137 19.40 -23.17 -8.27
CA TYR A 137 19.45 -24.44 -7.55
C TYR A 137 20.87 -25.00 -7.41
N ASN A 138 21.76 -24.78 -8.39
CA ASN A 138 23.18 -25.18 -8.28
C ASN A 138 23.94 -24.41 -7.18
N ASN A 139 23.42 -23.24 -6.78
CA ASN A 139 24.01 -22.41 -5.73
C ASN A 139 23.06 -22.27 -4.51
N GLN A 140 22.14 -23.22 -4.31
CA GLN A 140 21.09 -23.14 -3.29
C GLN A 140 21.63 -22.93 -1.87
N GLU A 141 22.72 -23.64 -1.52
CA GLU A 141 23.34 -23.52 -0.19
C GLU A 141 23.98 -22.13 0.01
N THR A 142 24.62 -21.58 -1.04
CA THR A 142 25.27 -20.26 -0.99
C THR A 142 24.24 -19.13 -0.91
N PHE A 143 23.14 -19.26 -1.63
CA PHE A 143 22.07 -18.27 -1.68
C PHE A 143 21.01 -18.46 -0.60
N GLU A 144 21.18 -19.43 0.28
CA GLU A 144 20.36 -19.67 1.48
C GLU A 144 18.84 -19.65 1.22
N PHE A 145 18.36 -20.31 0.15
CA PHE A 145 16.94 -20.32 -0.17
C PHE A 145 16.32 -21.72 -0.12
N THR A 146 15.00 -21.76 0.12
CA THR A 146 14.22 -23.01 0.24
C THR A 146 13.58 -23.41 -1.07
N GLN A 147 13.04 -22.44 -1.83
CA GLN A 147 12.21 -22.71 -2.99
C GLN A 147 12.28 -21.58 -4.01
N VAL A 148 12.17 -21.93 -5.30
CA VAL A 148 11.95 -20.99 -6.41
C VAL A 148 10.61 -21.28 -7.06
N ASN A 149 9.81 -20.23 -7.25
CA ASN A 149 8.53 -20.29 -7.96
C ASN A 149 8.57 -19.35 -9.16
N SER A 150 8.48 -19.88 -10.37
CA SER A 150 8.47 -19.08 -11.58
C SER A 150 7.10 -19.04 -12.25
N ARG A 151 6.73 -17.86 -12.74
CA ARG A 151 5.56 -17.64 -13.58
C ARG A 151 6.02 -17.17 -14.94
N ILE A 152 5.60 -17.88 -15.99
CA ILE A 152 6.11 -17.70 -17.34
C ILE A 152 4.95 -17.35 -18.30
N PHE A 153 5.11 -16.22 -18.99
CA PHE A 153 4.24 -15.78 -20.07
C PHE A 153 5.09 -15.40 -21.28
N PRO A 154 4.57 -15.37 -22.51
CA PRO A 154 5.37 -15.06 -23.70
C PRO A 154 6.14 -13.74 -23.66
N GLY A 155 5.56 -12.69 -23.05
CA GLY A 155 6.18 -11.35 -22.94
C GLY A 155 6.67 -11.00 -21.55
N PHE A 156 6.52 -11.90 -20.58
CA PHE A 156 6.83 -11.60 -19.18
C PHE A 156 7.14 -12.90 -18.43
N ALA A 157 8.20 -12.90 -17.65
CA ALA A 157 8.44 -13.97 -16.69
C ALA A 157 8.95 -13.38 -15.37
N MET A 158 8.68 -14.08 -14.28
CA MET A 158 9.18 -13.72 -12.95
C MET A 158 9.48 -14.97 -12.15
N SER A 159 10.58 -14.96 -11.41
CA SER A 159 10.94 -15.98 -10.43
C SER A 159 10.92 -15.39 -9.04
N ARG A 160 10.24 -16.07 -8.13
CA ARG A 160 10.15 -15.73 -6.72
C ARG A 160 10.98 -16.74 -5.94
N ILE A 161 12.04 -16.29 -5.32
CA ILE A 161 13.00 -17.08 -4.52
C ILE A 161 12.60 -16.90 -3.05
N LYS A 162 12.21 -17.97 -2.38
CA LYS A 162 11.92 -17.96 -0.94
C LYS A 162 13.17 -18.29 -0.16
N LEU A 163 13.66 -17.33 0.64
CA LEU A 163 14.84 -17.51 1.49
C LEU A 163 14.55 -18.46 2.66
N ASN A 164 15.59 -19.02 3.26
CA ASN A 164 15.48 -19.83 4.46
C ASN A 164 15.01 -18.95 5.63
N GLU A 165 14.32 -19.51 6.62
CA GLU A 165 13.88 -18.75 7.80
C GLU A 165 15.05 -18.23 8.63
N ASP A 166 16.19 -18.97 8.65
CA ASP A 166 17.40 -18.67 9.41
C ASP A 166 18.58 -18.28 8.50
N TYR A 167 18.33 -17.51 7.42
CA TYR A 167 19.44 -17.07 6.57
C TYR A 167 20.41 -16.15 7.31
N SER A 168 21.72 -16.35 7.12
CA SER A 168 22.78 -15.68 7.88
C SER A 168 23.32 -14.44 7.18
N THR A 169 23.24 -14.39 5.85
CA THR A 169 23.77 -13.31 5.02
C THR A 169 22.77 -12.15 4.94
N PRO A 170 23.18 -10.90 5.13
CA PRO A 170 22.27 -9.75 4.98
C PRO A 170 21.57 -9.75 3.62
N TYR A 171 20.26 -9.48 3.58
CA TYR A 171 19.43 -9.55 2.38
C TYR A 171 20.03 -8.81 1.16
N ASN A 172 20.54 -7.58 1.36
CA ASN A 172 21.11 -6.77 0.28
C ASN A 172 22.41 -7.37 -0.27
N ASP A 173 23.19 -8.02 0.58
CA ASP A 173 24.42 -8.69 0.17
C ASP A 173 24.08 -9.94 -0.63
N LEU A 174 23.12 -10.75 -0.16
CA LEU A 174 22.60 -11.92 -0.85
C LEU A 174 22.03 -11.57 -2.22
N LYS A 175 21.18 -10.53 -2.29
CA LYS A 175 20.62 -10.00 -3.54
C LYS A 175 21.73 -9.56 -4.52
N SER A 176 22.75 -8.87 -4.01
CA SER A 176 23.89 -8.40 -4.81
C SER A 176 24.76 -9.56 -5.32
N GLU A 177 24.92 -10.60 -4.53
CA GLU A 177 25.67 -11.80 -4.89
C GLU A 177 24.95 -12.60 -5.97
N ILE A 178 23.64 -12.83 -5.84
CA ILE A 178 22.82 -13.45 -6.88
C ILE A 178 22.90 -12.62 -8.17
N LYS A 179 22.76 -11.28 -8.07
CA LYS A 179 22.82 -10.37 -9.24
C LYS A 179 24.16 -10.45 -9.98
N LYS A 180 25.28 -10.55 -9.25
CA LYS A 180 26.63 -10.65 -9.84
C LYS A 180 26.88 -11.96 -10.57
N GLY A 181 26.38 -13.06 -10.02
CA GLY A 181 26.55 -14.39 -10.59
C GLY A 181 25.52 -14.75 -11.67
N PHE A 182 24.48 -13.92 -11.85
CA PHE A 182 23.34 -14.26 -12.70
C PHE A 182 23.75 -14.34 -14.18
N PRO A 183 23.37 -15.40 -14.92
CA PRO A 183 23.76 -15.58 -16.30
C PRO A 183 23.29 -14.44 -17.21
N ALA A 184 24.18 -13.90 -18.03
CA ALA A 184 23.79 -12.92 -19.04
C ALA A 184 23.01 -13.59 -20.19
N THR A 185 21.91 -13.01 -20.60
CA THR A 185 21.07 -13.50 -21.68
C THR A 185 20.75 -12.40 -22.70
N ALA A 186 20.68 -12.80 -23.98
CA ALA A 186 20.32 -11.89 -25.05
C ALA A 186 18.79 -11.66 -25.18
N ILE A 187 17.99 -12.57 -24.60
CA ILE A 187 16.52 -12.60 -24.79
C ILE A 187 15.82 -11.77 -23.69
N ALA A 188 16.40 -11.67 -22.50
CA ALA A 188 15.81 -10.96 -21.38
C ALA A 188 16.82 -10.19 -20.55
N LYS A 189 16.38 -9.12 -19.91
CA LYS A 189 17.14 -8.40 -18.89
C LYS A 189 16.53 -8.72 -17.52
N PRO A 190 17.26 -9.45 -16.63
CA PRO A 190 16.77 -9.71 -15.29
C PRO A 190 16.82 -8.44 -14.44
N SER A 191 15.73 -8.14 -13.76
CA SER A 191 15.62 -7.06 -12.78
C SER A 191 15.34 -7.64 -11.41
N PHE A 192 16.13 -7.25 -10.41
CA PHE A 192 16.00 -7.67 -9.02
C PHE A 192 15.27 -6.62 -8.15
N GLU A 193 14.77 -5.56 -8.75
CA GLU A 193 14.29 -4.36 -8.05
C GLU A 193 12.76 -4.21 -8.12
N TRP A 194 12.02 -5.34 -8.10
CA TRP A 194 10.57 -5.32 -8.25
C TRP A 194 9.85 -4.41 -7.24
N SER A 195 10.26 -4.44 -5.98
CA SER A 195 9.70 -3.59 -4.93
C SER A 195 10.27 -2.16 -4.97
N GLU A 196 11.57 -2.01 -5.22
CA GLU A 196 12.23 -0.70 -5.32
C GLU A 196 11.83 0.03 -6.61
N GLN A 197 11.64 -0.70 -7.71
CA GLN A 197 11.22 -0.12 -8.99
C GLN A 197 9.81 0.47 -8.92
N LYS A 198 8.90 -0.13 -8.14
CA LYS A 198 7.59 0.47 -7.86
C LYS A 198 7.69 1.80 -7.12
N GLN A 199 8.68 1.97 -6.25
CA GLN A 199 8.90 3.21 -5.49
C GLN A 199 9.67 4.26 -6.30
N LYS A 200 10.57 3.82 -7.20
CA LYS A 200 11.39 4.70 -8.06
C LYS A 200 10.77 4.96 -9.43
N LEU A 201 9.59 4.42 -9.72
CA LEU A 201 8.88 4.62 -10.97
C LEU A 201 7.66 5.52 -10.75
N ILE A 202 7.55 6.56 -11.55
CA ILE A 202 6.31 7.31 -11.71
C ILE A 202 5.85 7.18 -13.17
N GLN A 203 4.57 6.97 -13.36
CA GLN A 203 3.97 6.91 -14.69
C GLN A 203 3.11 8.15 -14.92
N MET A 204 3.11 8.64 -16.15
CA MET A 204 2.14 9.61 -16.62
C MET A 204 1.49 9.11 -17.91
N SER A 205 0.23 9.44 -18.12
CA SER A 205 -0.53 9.06 -19.30
C SER A 205 -0.87 10.29 -20.12
N LEU A 206 -0.51 10.27 -21.40
CA LEU A 206 -1.03 11.21 -22.38
C LEU A 206 -2.34 10.67 -22.95
N THR A 207 -3.37 11.50 -23.05
CA THR A 207 -4.69 11.09 -23.53
C THR A 207 -5.10 11.91 -24.76
N GLY A 208 -5.72 11.26 -25.74
CA GLY A 208 -6.15 11.93 -26.97
C GLY A 208 -6.99 11.05 -27.88
N ASN A 209 -7.33 11.55 -29.05
CA ASN A 209 -8.20 10.87 -30.00
C ASN A 209 -7.43 10.04 -31.05
N SER A 210 -6.16 10.33 -31.30
CA SER A 210 -5.32 9.64 -32.30
C SER A 210 -4.08 9.05 -31.67
N THR A 211 -3.87 7.75 -31.88
CA THR A 211 -2.69 7.01 -31.41
C THR A 211 -1.41 7.54 -32.02
N GLN A 212 -1.44 7.83 -33.33
CA GLN A 212 -0.27 8.36 -34.06
C GLN A 212 0.16 9.72 -33.51
N ARG A 213 -0.83 10.62 -33.28
CA ARG A 213 -0.52 11.96 -32.74
C ARG A 213 -0.05 11.89 -31.29
N LEU A 214 -0.55 10.93 -30.51
CA LEU A 214 -0.04 10.68 -29.16
C LEU A 214 1.42 10.22 -29.17
N ALA A 215 1.81 9.38 -30.14
CA ALA A 215 3.19 8.95 -30.28
C ALA A 215 4.12 10.13 -30.62
N GLU A 216 3.73 11.01 -31.54
CA GLU A 216 4.50 12.22 -31.87
C GLU A 216 4.63 13.18 -30.67
N LEU A 217 3.52 13.40 -29.93
CA LEU A 217 3.52 14.24 -28.74
C LEU A 217 4.37 13.62 -27.62
N SER A 218 4.36 12.30 -27.48
CA SER A 218 5.15 11.62 -26.45
C SER A 218 6.64 11.83 -26.64
N GLU A 219 7.14 11.85 -27.86
CA GLU A 219 8.57 12.11 -28.15
C GLU A 219 9.00 13.50 -27.67
N SER A 220 8.17 14.52 -27.91
CA SER A 220 8.45 15.88 -27.46
C SER A 220 8.38 16.01 -25.93
N VAL A 221 7.43 15.34 -25.29
CA VAL A 221 7.26 15.31 -23.83
C VAL A 221 8.44 14.58 -23.17
N ILE A 222 8.84 13.43 -23.73
CA ILE A 222 9.99 12.64 -23.22
C ILE A 222 11.26 13.48 -23.26
N LEU A 223 11.53 14.20 -24.36
CA LEU A 223 12.69 15.07 -24.49
C LEU A 223 12.73 16.16 -23.38
N GLN A 224 11.59 16.75 -23.06
CA GLN A 224 11.53 17.79 -22.02
C GLN A 224 11.67 17.21 -20.62
N LEU A 225 11.02 16.07 -20.34
CA LEU A 225 11.12 15.40 -19.05
C LEU A 225 12.51 14.81 -18.80
N SER A 226 13.21 14.34 -19.84
CA SER A 226 14.57 13.80 -19.71
C SER A 226 15.61 14.86 -19.30
N ASN A 227 15.29 16.14 -19.42
CA ASN A 227 16.16 17.24 -18.99
C ASN A 227 15.90 17.69 -17.53
N VAL A 228 14.96 17.06 -16.84
CA VAL A 228 14.64 17.38 -15.43
C VAL A 228 15.61 16.66 -14.52
N GLU A 229 16.20 17.40 -13.59
CA GLU A 229 17.09 16.85 -12.57
C GLU A 229 16.33 15.86 -11.68
N GLY A 230 16.91 14.68 -11.44
CA GLY A 230 16.30 13.60 -10.67
C GLY A 230 15.49 12.59 -11.50
N PHE A 231 15.44 12.73 -12.85
CA PHE A 231 14.87 11.73 -13.75
C PHE A 231 16.00 11.00 -14.48
N SER A 232 16.15 9.68 -14.23
CA SER A 232 17.25 8.90 -14.82
C SER A 232 16.91 8.30 -16.17
N GLN A 233 15.69 7.87 -16.37
CA GLN A 233 15.22 7.29 -17.63
C GLN A 233 13.76 7.65 -17.84
N VAL A 234 13.46 8.28 -18.97
CA VAL A 234 12.11 8.64 -19.39
C VAL A 234 11.84 7.97 -20.73
N GLY A 235 10.75 7.24 -20.84
CA GLY A 235 10.39 6.55 -22.07
C GLY A 235 8.95 6.06 -22.09
N VAL A 236 8.46 5.74 -23.29
CA VAL A 236 7.21 4.99 -23.44
C VAL A 236 7.46 3.57 -22.97
N ASP A 237 6.49 2.97 -22.31
CA ASP A 237 6.57 1.58 -21.87
C ASP A 237 6.88 0.67 -23.08
N GLU A 238 8.13 0.16 -23.12
CA GLU A 238 8.63 -0.64 -24.24
C GLU A 238 7.89 -1.96 -24.41
N THR A 239 7.20 -2.43 -23.37
CA THR A 239 6.39 -3.67 -23.43
C THR A 239 5.25 -3.58 -24.41
N ASN A 240 4.94 -2.39 -24.90
CA ASN A 240 3.82 -2.13 -25.83
C ASN A 240 4.24 -1.93 -27.29
N ARG A 241 5.54 -2.06 -27.61
CA ARG A 241 6.05 -1.92 -28.99
C ARG A 241 6.53 -3.26 -29.51
N ASP A 242 5.82 -3.76 -30.48
CA ASP A 242 6.22 -4.93 -31.26
C ASP A 242 6.57 -4.54 -32.69
N MET A 243 7.24 -5.45 -33.38
CA MET A 243 7.54 -5.31 -34.79
C MET A 243 6.63 -6.25 -35.59
N GLU A 244 5.80 -5.71 -36.46
CA GLU A 244 5.03 -6.52 -37.39
C GLU A 244 5.68 -6.54 -38.76
N LEU A 245 5.54 -7.68 -39.40
CA LEU A 245 5.94 -7.87 -40.79
C LEU A 245 4.77 -7.54 -41.70
N VAL A 246 4.88 -6.44 -42.42
CA VAL A 246 3.89 -6.01 -43.41
C VAL A 246 4.27 -6.50 -44.79
N LEU A 247 3.35 -7.24 -45.41
CA LEU A 247 3.48 -7.76 -46.76
C LEU A 247 2.71 -6.83 -47.71
N ARG A 248 3.43 -6.05 -48.50
CA ARG A 248 2.81 -5.18 -49.51
C ARG A 248 2.85 -5.83 -50.88
N ILE A 249 1.68 -6.17 -51.42
CA ILE A 249 1.56 -6.75 -52.75
C ILE A 249 1.69 -5.67 -53.80
N ASP A 250 2.62 -5.88 -54.77
CA ASP A 250 2.78 -5.06 -55.94
C ASP A 250 1.67 -5.37 -56.96
N ARG A 251 0.62 -4.56 -56.92
CA ARG A 251 -0.59 -4.77 -57.75
C ARG A 251 -0.29 -4.67 -59.25
N ASP A 252 0.68 -3.84 -59.65
CA ASP A 252 1.03 -3.68 -61.04
C ASP A 252 1.76 -4.90 -61.61
N LYS A 253 2.67 -5.50 -60.82
CA LYS A 253 3.31 -6.76 -61.17
C LYS A 253 2.32 -7.91 -61.23
N VAL A 254 1.45 -8.00 -60.25
CA VAL A 254 0.41 -9.07 -60.16
C VAL A 254 -0.50 -8.96 -61.38
N SER A 255 -0.98 -7.77 -61.72
CA SER A 255 -1.84 -7.55 -62.88
C SER A 255 -1.16 -7.90 -64.22
N ARG A 256 0.10 -7.51 -64.41
CA ARG A 256 0.88 -7.84 -65.62
C ARG A 256 1.10 -9.33 -65.82
N LEU A 257 1.12 -10.08 -64.75
CA LEU A 257 1.25 -11.55 -64.76
C LEU A 257 -0.10 -12.28 -64.83
N GLY A 258 -1.20 -11.54 -64.94
CA GLY A 258 -2.56 -12.11 -65.00
C GLY A 258 -2.99 -12.79 -63.72
N LEU A 259 -2.36 -12.49 -62.58
CA LEU A 259 -2.66 -13.08 -61.29
C LEU A 259 -3.68 -12.24 -60.53
N ASN A 260 -4.43 -12.90 -59.61
CA ASN A 260 -5.39 -12.23 -58.73
C ASN A 260 -4.77 -11.99 -57.36
N THR A 261 -4.84 -10.74 -56.88
CA THR A 261 -4.36 -10.36 -55.53
C THR A 261 -5.03 -11.17 -54.43
N GLN A 262 -6.32 -11.55 -54.62
CA GLN A 262 -7.07 -12.30 -53.63
C GLN A 262 -6.54 -13.73 -53.51
N ASP A 263 -6.15 -14.36 -54.62
CA ASP A 263 -5.57 -15.72 -54.63
C ASP A 263 -4.21 -15.74 -53.92
N ILE A 264 -3.40 -14.66 -54.09
CA ILE A 264 -2.13 -14.48 -53.41
C ILE A 264 -2.37 -14.38 -51.89
N ALA A 265 -3.31 -13.53 -51.48
CA ALA A 265 -3.64 -13.35 -50.03
C ALA A 265 -4.16 -14.66 -49.42
N MET A 266 -4.98 -15.42 -50.15
CA MET A 266 -5.50 -16.70 -49.69
C MET A 266 -4.37 -17.74 -49.53
N ARG A 267 -3.43 -17.80 -50.48
CA ARG A 267 -2.27 -18.72 -50.40
C ARG A 267 -1.37 -18.39 -49.23
N ILE A 268 -1.11 -17.10 -48.97
CA ILE A 268 -0.35 -16.65 -47.80
C ILE A 268 -1.10 -17.04 -46.52
N SER A 269 -2.40 -16.79 -46.46
CA SER A 269 -3.22 -17.13 -45.29
C SER A 269 -3.21 -18.63 -45.01
N ASN A 270 -3.39 -19.46 -46.03
CA ASN A 270 -3.35 -20.91 -45.89
C ASN A 270 -1.96 -21.43 -45.49
N ALA A 271 -0.90 -20.80 -45.98
CA ALA A 271 0.46 -21.16 -45.60
C ALA A 271 0.75 -20.85 -44.13
N LEU A 272 0.29 -19.69 -43.63
CA LEU A 272 0.56 -19.22 -42.25
C LEU A 272 -0.40 -19.81 -41.23
N ARG A 273 -1.70 -19.87 -41.55
CA ARG A 273 -2.76 -20.26 -40.60
C ARG A 273 -3.25 -21.70 -40.79
N GLY A 274 -2.89 -22.33 -41.92
CA GLY A 274 -3.47 -23.59 -42.33
C GLY A 274 -4.87 -23.42 -42.94
N SER A 275 -5.46 -24.51 -43.39
CA SER A 275 -6.78 -24.57 -43.98
C SER A 275 -7.65 -25.56 -43.22
N ASN A 276 -8.83 -25.15 -42.80
CA ASN A 276 -9.80 -26.04 -42.19
C ASN A 276 -10.47 -26.83 -43.31
N LEU A 277 -10.37 -28.16 -43.27
CA LEU A 277 -11.06 -29.10 -44.14
C LEU A 277 -12.45 -29.37 -43.56
N ARG A 278 -13.26 -30.13 -44.29
CA ARG A 278 -14.55 -30.63 -43.78
C ARG A 278 -14.31 -31.46 -42.53
N SER A 279 -15.12 -31.26 -41.52
CA SER A 279 -15.11 -32.10 -40.33
C SER A 279 -15.43 -33.53 -40.68
N PHE A 280 -14.71 -34.46 -40.08
CA PHE A 280 -14.94 -35.91 -40.21
C PHE A 280 -15.88 -36.36 -39.10
N ARG A 281 -16.92 -37.11 -39.45
CA ARG A 281 -17.84 -37.65 -38.47
C ARG A 281 -17.45 -39.10 -38.13
N ASP A 282 -16.92 -39.26 -36.94
CA ASP A 282 -16.62 -40.55 -36.36
C ASP A 282 -17.83 -41.13 -35.62
N ALA A 283 -18.01 -42.44 -35.63
CA ALA A 283 -19.15 -43.10 -34.99
C ALA A 283 -19.08 -43.05 -33.46
N THR A 284 -17.88 -42.92 -32.87
CA THR A 284 -17.63 -42.97 -31.44
C THR A 284 -17.29 -41.58 -30.86
N LEU A 285 -16.54 -40.76 -31.61
CA LEU A 285 -16.03 -39.44 -31.16
C LEU A 285 -16.89 -38.27 -31.66
N GLY A 286 -17.88 -38.51 -32.51
CA GLY A 286 -18.72 -37.47 -33.08
C GLY A 286 -18.06 -36.74 -34.24
N GLU A 287 -18.19 -35.41 -34.29
CA GLU A 287 -17.67 -34.56 -35.35
C GLU A 287 -16.25 -34.08 -34.98
N ILE A 288 -15.27 -34.44 -35.85
CA ILE A 288 -13.85 -34.13 -35.65
C ILE A 288 -13.43 -33.11 -36.71
N ASP A 289 -12.92 -31.98 -36.26
CA ASP A 289 -12.38 -30.93 -37.14
C ASP A 289 -11.00 -31.32 -37.68
N ILE A 290 -10.84 -31.21 -38.99
CA ILE A 290 -9.56 -31.47 -39.67
C ILE A 290 -8.96 -30.17 -40.11
N ARG A 291 -7.75 -29.88 -39.64
CA ARG A 291 -6.96 -28.71 -40.04
C ARG A 291 -5.68 -29.12 -40.75
N LEU A 292 -5.51 -28.62 -41.96
CA LEU A 292 -4.30 -28.85 -42.75
C LEU A 292 -3.31 -27.73 -42.44
N VAL A 293 -2.13 -28.06 -41.92
CA VAL A 293 -1.05 -27.11 -41.60
C VAL A 293 0.25 -27.59 -42.25
N TYR A 294 1.14 -26.64 -42.58
CA TYR A 294 2.43 -26.99 -43.17
C TYR A 294 3.37 -27.71 -42.19
N HIS A 295 3.37 -27.25 -40.91
CA HIS A 295 4.10 -27.92 -39.82
C HIS A 295 3.49 -27.49 -38.48
N PRO A 296 3.05 -28.42 -37.63
CA PRO A 296 2.33 -28.02 -36.40
C PRO A 296 3.22 -27.40 -35.30
N GLU A 297 4.53 -27.69 -35.31
CA GLU A 297 5.41 -27.37 -34.16
C GLU A 297 6.48 -26.31 -34.44
N GLN A 298 6.68 -25.88 -35.67
CA GLN A 298 7.74 -24.91 -35.99
C GLN A 298 7.20 -23.65 -36.66
N ALA A 299 7.70 -22.50 -36.22
CA ALA A 299 7.47 -21.24 -36.92
C ALA A 299 8.04 -21.38 -38.35
N ILE A 300 7.27 -20.94 -39.33
CA ILE A 300 7.72 -20.96 -40.72
C ILE A 300 8.85 -19.93 -40.87
N PRO A 301 10.09 -20.35 -41.22
CA PRO A 301 11.19 -19.40 -41.43
C PRO A 301 10.85 -18.38 -42.53
N MET A 302 11.35 -17.17 -42.40
CA MET A 302 11.11 -16.07 -43.33
C MET A 302 11.49 -16.43 -44.77
N GLU A 303 12.56 -17.19 -44.96
CA GLU A 303 13.04 -17.66 -46.26
C GLU A 303 12.03 -18.59 -46.92
N ARG A 304 11.33 -19.40 -46.13
CA ARG A 304 10.28 -20.29 -46.64
C ARG A 304 9.04 -19.50 -47.05
N ILE A 305 8.70 -18.44 -46.31
CA ILE A 305 7.60 -17.54 -46.69
C ILE A 305 7.96 -16.81 -47.98
N LYS A 306 9.19 -16.27 -48.14
CA LYS A 306 9.68 -15.64 -49.34
C LYS A 306 9.66 -16.58 -50.55
N GLY A 307 10.05 -17.84 -50.35
CA GLY A 307 10.10 -18.87 -51.37
C GLY A 307 8.74 -19.54 -51.68
N LEU A 308 7.63 -19.13 -51.08
CA LEU A 308 6.31 -19.72 -51.30
C LEU A 308 5.91 -19.61 -52.76
N PRO A 309 5.61 -20.77 -53.45
CA PRO A 309 5.19 -20.72 -54.85
C PRO A 309 3.75 -20.19 -54.93
N ILE A 310 3.55 -19.12 -55.65
CA ILE A 310 2.25 -18.48 -55.88
C ILE A 310 1.62 -18.94 -57.18
N TYR A 311 2.43 -19.12 -58.22
CA TYR A 311 1.97 -19.59 -59.51
C TYR A 311 2.99 -20.56 -60.10
N GLU A 312 2.45 -21.67 -60.63
CA GLU A 312 3.23 -22.65 -61.38
C GLU A 312 2.54 -22.91 -62.67
N GLY A 313 3.17 -22.51 -63.79
CA GLY A 313 2.65 -22.69 -65.12
C GLY A 313 3.66 -22.37 -66.17
N ASN A 314 3.59 -23.03 -67.33
CA ASN A 314 4.52 -22.88 -68.48
C ASN A 314 6.01 -23.03 -68.12
N GLY A 315 6.33 -23.94 -67.15
CA GLY A 315 7.72 -24.14 -66.72
C GLY A 315 8.30 -23.00 -65.88
N ARG A 316 7.48 -22.05 -65.40
CA ARG A 316 7.91 -20.94 -64.52
C ARG A 316 7.24 -21.04 -63.17
N ILE A 317 8.03 -20.93 -62.12
CA ILE A 317 7.55 -20.82 -60.73
C ILE A 317 7.74 -19.36 -60.32
N ILE A 318 6.64 -18.70 -59.93
CA ILE A 318 6.66 -17.33 -59.41
C ILE A 318 6.53 -17.45 -57.89
N THR A 319 7.56 -16.98 -57.19
CA THR A 319 7.62 -16.99 -55.72
C THR A 319 7.07 -15.71 -55.14
N LEU A 320 6.64 -15.74 -53.85
CA LEU A 320 6.06 -14.62 -53.14
C LEU A 320 6.97 -13.41 -53.13
N GLN A 321 8.30 -13.59 -52.97
CA GLN A 321 9.28 -12.49 -52.95
C GLN A 321 9.34 -11.65 -54.23
N GLN A 322 8.86 -12.21 -55.35
CA GLN A 322 8.82 -11.50 -56.63
C GLN A 322 7.62 -10.56 -56.76
N LEU A 323 6.56 -10.81 -55.95
CA LEU A 323 5.29 -10.12 -55.99
C LEU A 323 5.00 -9.23 -54.79
N VAL A 324 5.79 -9.35 -53.73
CA VAL A 324 5.54 -8.69 -52.42
C VAL A 324 6.81 -8.04 -51.90
N SER A 325 6.70 -6.82 -51.37
CA SER A 325 7.72 -6.23 -50.52
C SER A 325 7.48 -6.58 -49.07
N PHE A 326 8.56 -6.87 -48.34
CA PHE A 326 8.54 -7.21 -46.91
C PHE A 326 9.07 -6.00 -46.17
N GLU A 327 8.20 -5.35 -45.39
CA GLU A 327 8.53 -4.19 -44.57
C GLU A 327 8.28 -4.53 -43.11
N THR A 328 9.22 -4.20 -42.25
CA THR A 328 9.04 -4.34 -40.81
C THR A 328 8.70 -2.99 -40.22
N GLN A 329 7.60 -2.86 -39.56
CA GLN A 329 7.18 -1.61 -38.89
C GLN A 329 6.77 -1.86 -37.45
N PRO A 330 7.02 -0.87 -36.57
CA PRO A 330 6.57 -0.96 -35.18
C PRO A 330 5.06 -0.90 -35.10
N ILE A 331 4.47 -1.77 -34.29
CA ILE A 331 3.04 -1.78 -33.98
C ILE A 331 2.85 -1.73 -32.47
N MET A 332 1.80 -1.07 -32.04
CA MET A 332 1.37 -1.16 -30.64
C MET A 332 0.56 -2.43 -30.43
N GLN A 333 1.02 -3.30 -29.53
CA GLN A 333 0.30 -4.54 -29.19
C GLN A 333 -1.05 -4.26 -28.53
N GLN A 334 -1.11 -3.21 -27.72
CA GLN A 334 -2.28 -2.86 -26.94
C GLN A 334 -2.59 -1.38 -27.03
N ILE A 335 -3.80 -1.04 -27.40
CA ILE A 335 -4.30 0.33 -27.35
C ILE A 335 -5.06 0.50 -26.04
N GLN A 336 -4.45 1.21 -25.11
CA GLN A 336 -5.09 1.55 -23.85
C GLN A 336 -6.06 2.70 -24.04
N ARG A 337 -7.18 2.66 -23.31
CA ARG A 337 -8.14 3.73 -23.29
C ARG A 337 -8.52 4.07 -21.85
N SER A 338 -8.48 5.36 -21.53
CA SER A 338 -8.93 5.90 -20.26
C SER A 338 -10.04 6.93 -20.53
N GLN A 339 -11.18 6.80 -19.85
CA GLN A 339 -12.33 7.69 -20.01
C GLN A 339 -12.77 7.87 -21.49
N ARG A 340 -12.80 6.77 -22.26
CA ARG A 340 -13.15 6.72 -23.70
C ARG A 340 -12.16 7.41 -24.65
N ARG A 341 -11.00 7.85 -24.15
CA ARG A 341 -9.89 8.41 -24.97
C ARG A 341 -8.75 7.42 -25.02
N THR A 342 -8.02 7.41 -26.11
CA THR A 342 -6.77 6.64 -26.20
C THR A 342 -5.75 7.22 -25.23
N SER A 343 -5.03 6.37 -24.51
CA SER A 343 -3.96 6.77 -23.60
C SER A 343 -2.64 6.12 -23.99
N LEU A 344 -1.56 6.86 -23.82
CA LEU A 344 -0.19 6.40 -23.98
C LEU A 344 0.57 6.67 -22.68
N ASP A 345 1.12 5.61 -22.10
CA ASP A 345 1.79 5.71 -20.81
C ASP A 345 3.29 5.96 -21.00
N ILE A 346 3.80 6.96 -20.30
CA ILE A 346 5.22 7.31 -20.22
C ILE A 346 5.69 6.95 -18.82
N SER A 347 6.72 6.13 -18.77
CA SER A 347 7.37 5.69 -17.52
C SER A 347 8.59 6.55 -17.25
N ILE A 348 8.75 7.02 -16.03
CA ILE A 348 9.82 7.90 -15.57
C ILE A 348 10.49 7.23 -14.38
N ASN A 349 11.75 6.86 -14.50
CA ASN A 349 12.57 6.36 -13.40
C ASN A 349 13.15 7.53 -12.61
N LEU A 350 13.07 7.45 -11.29
CA LEU A 350 13.51 8.48 -10.36
C LEU A 350 14.87 8.13 -9.78
N ASP A 351 15.80 9.12 -9.77
CA ASP A 351 17.02 9.09 -8.99
C ASP A 351 16.80 9.94 -7.74
N ASP A 352 17.17 9.50 -6.58
CA ASP A 352 17.23 10.18 -5.28
C ASP A 352 16.17 11.27 -4.93
N ILE A 353 15.13 11.43 -5.75
CA ILE A 353 14.00 12.32 -5.50
C ILE A 353 12.75 11.55 -5.09
N SER A 354 11.91 12.17 -4.27
CA SER A 354 10.64 11.57 -3.85
C SER A 354 9.60 11.56 -4.98
N ARG A 355 8.68 10.59 -4.95
CA ARG A 355 7.55 10.54 -5.93
C ARG A 355 6.68 11.80 -5.91
N THR A 356 6.57 12.45 -4.76
CA THR A 356 5.81 13.69 -4.61
C THR A 356 6.50 14.84 -5.32
N GLU A 357 7.80 14.99 -5.11
CA GLU A 357 8.63 16.00 -5.78
C GLU A 357 8.68 15.77 -7.30
N ALA A 358 8.85 14.51 -7.73
CA ALA A 358 8.76 14.13 -9.13
C ALA A 358 7.40 14.50 -9.75
N SER A 359 6.31 14.27 -9.03
CA SER A 359 4.96 14.67 -9.47
C SER A 359 4.84 16.18 -9.68
N ASP A 360 5.43 16.97 -8.80
CA ASP A 360 5.37 18.44 -8.91
C ASP A 360 6.28 18.95 -10.04
N ASN A 361 7.44 18.32 -10.26
CA ASN A 361 8.30 18.60 -11.41
C ASN A 361 7.59 18.25 -12.74
N ILE A 362 6.91 17.11 -12.80
CA ILE A 362 6.12 16.73 -14.00
C ILE A 362 5.02 17.76 -14.26
N LYS A 363 4.29 18.22 -13.23
CA LYS A 363 3.26 19.25 -13.40
C LYS A 363 3.85 20.54 -13.95
N GLN A 364 4.98 21.01 -13.41
CA GLN A 364 5.65 22.23 -13.88
C GLN A 364 6.05 22.14 -15.36
N VAL A 365 6.60 20.99 -15.78
CA VAL A 365 6.97 20.79 -17.20
C VAL A 365 5.71 20.74 -18.07
N MET A 366 4.69 20.02 -17.66
CA MET A 366 3.48 19.85 -18.45
C MET A 366 2.62 21.12 -18.54
N ASP A 367 2.65 21.98 -17.53
CA ASP A 367 1.99 23.29 -17.55
C ASP A 367 2.63 24.25 -18.58
N ASN A 368 3.92 24.05 -18.89
CA ASN A 368 4.63 24.80 -19.90
C ASN A 368 4.43 24.25 -21.34
N ILE A 369 3.90 23.03 -21.47
CA ILE A 369 3.64 22.40 -22.77
C ILE A 369 2.22 22.68 -23.23
N GLN A 370 2.07 23.36 -24.39
CA GLN A 370 0.76 23.57 -25.01
C GLN A 370 0.34 22.31 -25.77
N LEU A 371 -0.55 21.52 -25.16
CA LEU A 371 -1.15 20.38 -25.82
C LEU A 371 -2.25 20.83 -26.80
N PRO A 372 -2.39 20.18 -27.98
CA PRO A 372 -3.46 20.47 -28.92
C PRO A 372 -4.86 20.25 -28.31
N SER A 373 -5.87 20.94 -28.85
CA SER A 373 -7.26 20.75 -28.40
C SER A 373 -7.71 19.29 -28.51
N GLY A 374 -8.27 18.76 -27.42
CA GLY A 374 -8.67 17.36 -27.33
C GLY A 374 -7.61 16.40 -26.81
N TYR A 375 -6.39 16.89 -26.54
CA TYR A 375 -5.31 16.13 -25.89
C TYR A 375 -5.12 16.63 -24.46
N GLY A 376 -4.73 15.73 -23.59
CA GLY A 376 -4.51 16.03 -22.19
C GLY A 376 -3.51 15.05 -21.57
N TRP A 377 -3.16 15.31 -20.34
CA TRP A 377 -2.28 14.42 -19.59
C TRP A 377 -2.83 14.18 -18.16
N GLN A 378 -2.43 13.11 -17.55
CA GLN A 378 -2.72 12.78 -16.17
C GLN A 378 -1.58 11.96 -15.57
N LEU A 379 -1.37 12.08 -14.27
CA LEU A 379 -0.47 11.18 -13.56
C LEU A 379 -1.01 9.75 -13.61
N GLY A 380 -0.10 8.77 -13.60
CA GLY A 380 -0.45 7.37 -13.69
C GLY A 380 -1.51 6.98 -12.65
N ARG A 381 -2.41 6.11 -13.05
CA ARG A 381 -3.58 5.72 -12.25
C ARG A 381 -3.18 5.25 -10.86
N GLN A 382 -2.10 4.47 -10.75
CA GLN A 382 -1.64 3.94 -9.48
C GLN A 382 -1.19 5.07 -8.54
N PHE A 383 -0.40 6.02 -9.02
CA PHE A 383 0.04 7.16 -8.21
C PHE A 383 -1.13 8.05 -7.78
N ALA A 384 -2.08 8.30 -8.68
CA ALA A 384 -3.29 9.05 -8.37
C ALA A 384 -4.18 8.33 -7.33
N GLN A 385 -4.28 6.99 -7.42
CA GLN A 385 -5.00 6.17 -6.45
C GLN A 385 -4.30 6.16 -5.09
N ASP A 386 -2.96 6.04 -5.05
CA ASP A 386 -2.18 6.08 -3.81
C ASP A 386 -2.34 7.44 -3.10
N GLN A 387 -2.29 8.54 -3.87
CA GLN A 387 -2.53 9.89 -3.33
C GLN A 387 -3.97 10.08 -2.81
N ALA A 388 -4.95 9.58 -3.56
CA ALA A 388 -6.35 9.63 -3.13
C ALA A 388 -6.56 8.78 -1.87
N ALA A 389 -6.01 7.57 -1.80
CA ALA A 389 -6.09 6.70 -0.63
C ALA A 389 -5.47 7.35 0.61
N GLN A 390 -4.30 8.00 0.48
CA GLN A 390 -3.67 8.72 1.59
C GLN A 390 -4.53 9.88 2.09
N ARG A 391 -5.08 10.68 1.17
CA ARG A 391 -5.99 11.78 1.51
C ARG A 391 -7.25 11.28 2.20
N ASP A 392 -7.86 10.24 1.65
CA ASP A 392 -9.09 9.67 2.19
C ASP A 392 -8.88 9.06 3.57
N MET A 393 -7.72 8.44 3.80
CA MET A 393 -7.34 7.93 5.10
C MET A 393 -7.16 9.05 6.13
N LEU A 394 -6.51 10.16 5.75
CA LEU A 394 -6.38 11.33 6.62
C LEU A 394 -7.75 11.94 6.96
N ILE A 395 -8.64 12.06 5.97
CA ILE A 395 -10.02 12.51 6.19
C ILE A 395 -10.75 11.58 7.15
N ASN A 396 -10.63 10.27 6.95
CA ASN A 396 -11.25 9.27 7.81
C ASN A 396 -10.73 9.33 9.26
N MET A 397 -9.42 9.55 9.44
CA MET A 397 -8.82 9.74 10.76
C MET A 397 -9.36 11.01 11.44
N LEU A 398 -9.49 12.11 10.71
CA LEU A 398 -10.06 13.36 11.23
C LEU A 398 -11.55 13.22 11.57
N LEU A 399 -12.32 12.54 10.72
CA LEU A 399 -13.72 12.24 10.99
C LEU A 399 -13.89 11.33 12.21
N ALA A 400 -13.06 10.29 12.35
CA ALA A 400 -13.05 9.44 13.53
C ALA A 400 -12.75 10.24 14.79
N LEU A 401 -11.74 11.14 14.74
CA LEU A 401 -11.40 12.03 15.85
C LEU A 401 -12.56 12.95 16.22
N ALA A 402 -13.23 13.54 15.21
CA ALA A 402 -14.38 14.41 15.41
C ALA A 402 -15.58 13.64 16.02
N LEU A 403 -15.87 12.44 15.55
CA LEU A 403 -16.92 11.59 16.12
C LEU A 403 -16.61 11.17 17.56
N ILE A 404 -15.35 10.80 17.85
CA ILE A 404 -14.91 10.53 19.21
C ILE A 404 -15.17 11.76 20.08
N PHE A 405 -14.74 12.95 19.60
CA PHE A 405 -14.94 14.20 20.34
C PHE A 405 -16.42 14.46 20.64
N ILE A 406 -17.29 14.35 19.65
CA ILE A 406 -18.73 14.59 19.80
C ILE A 406 -19.36 13.63 20.82
N VAL A 407 -19.06 12.33 20.68
CA VAL A 407 -19.62 11.31 21.60
C VAL A 407 -19.12 11.52 23.01
N MET A 408 -17.83 11.85 23.16
CA MET A 408 -17.24 12.14 24.47
C MET A 408 -17.79 13.42 25.10
N ALA A 409 -18.00 14.47 24.27
CA ALA A 409 -18.62 15.70 24.72
C ALA A 409 -20.05 15.47 25.24
N ALA A 410 -20.83 14.63 24.53
CA ALA A 410 -22.15 14.23 24.97
C ALA A 410 -22.13 13.36 26.25
N LEU A 411 -21.17 12.42 26.34
CA LEU A 411 -21.06 11.52 27.51
C LEU A 411 -20.66 12.27 28.79
N PHE A 412 -19.74 13.23 28.69
CA PHE A 412 -19.24 13.97 29.86
C PHE A 412 -19.93 15.33 30.06
N GLU A 413 -20.91 15.68 29.24
CA GLU A 413 -21.61 16.98 29.26
C GLU A 413 -20.62 18.18 29.34
N SER A 414 -19.45 18.02 28.70
CA SER A 414 -18.36 18.96 28.76
C SER A 414 -17.53 18.95 27.46
N LEU A 415 -17.20 20.14 26.95
CA LEU A 415 -16.30 20.27 25.79
C LEU A 415 -14.81 20.19 26.16
N LEU A 416 -14.47 20.36 27.44
CA LEU A 416 -13.07 20.36 27.89
C LEU A 416 -12.55 18.94 28.19
N MET A 417 -13.41 18.04 28.69
CA MET A 417 -13.01 16.69 29.05
C MET A 417 -12.51 15.85 27.85
N PRO A 418 -13.19 15.88 26.69
CA PRO A 418 -12.70 15.18 25.51
C PRO A 418 -11.30 15.59 25.08
N ILE A 419 -10.93 16.87 25.21
CA ILE A 419 -9.61 17.36 24.83
C ILE A 419 -8.49 16.67 25.64
N ALA A 420 -8.72 16.43 26.94
CA ALA A 420 -7.77 15.69 27.77
C ALA A 420 -7.57 14.26 27.28
N ILE A 421 -8.65 13.59 26.84
CA ILE A 421 -8.57 12.22 26.30
C ILE A 421 -7.90 12.22 24.93
N LEU A 422 -8.27 13.13 24.04
CA LEU A 422 -7.71 13.23 22.70
C LEU A 422 -6.20 13.53 22.71
N SER A 423 -5.68 14.21 23.75
CA SER A 423 -4.23 14.40 23.90
C SER A 423 -3.46 13.09 23.99
N SER A 424 -4.08 12.00 24.49
CA SER A 424 -3.45 10.68 24.56
C SER A 424 -3.27 10.02 23.18
N ILE A 425 -4.12 10.35 22.19
CA ILE A 425 -4.01 9.86 20.82
C ILE A 425 -2.74 10.40 20.17
N GLY A 426 -2.50 11.72 20.29
CA GLY A 426 -1.29 12.34 19.75
C GLY A 426 -0.01 11.70 20.30
N LEU A 427 -0.01 11.36 21.59
CA LEU A 427 1.11 10.65 22.21
C LEU A 427 1.23 9.21 21.77
N ALA A 428 0.11 8.51 21.51
CA ALA A 428 0.12 7.17 20.95
C ALA A 428 0.79 7.14 19.57
N PHE A 429 0.51 8.13 18.73
CA PHE A 429 1.15 8.25 17.41
C PHE A 429 2.66 8.48 17.51
N ILE A 430 3.12 9.28 18.49
CA ILE A 430 4.56 9.41 18.75
C ILE A 430 5.16 8.04 19.08
N GLY A 431 4.49 7.23 19.89
CA GLY A 431 4.93 5.88 20.21
C GLY A 431 5.04 4.98 18.98
N VAL A 432 4.10 5.10 18.03
CA VAL A 432 4.19 4.38 16.75
C VAL A 432 5.44 4.81 15.98
N TYR A 433 5.64 6.11 15.74
CA TYR A 433 6.80 6.60 14.99
C TYR A 433 8.13 6.21 15.66
N TRP A 434 8.20 6.27 16.98
CA TRP A 434 9.38 5.82 17.74
C TRP A 434 9.66 4.33 17.54
N THR A 435 8.62 3.50 17.61
CA THR A 435 8.77 2.05 17.44
C THR A 435 9.25 1.72 16.02
N PHE A 436 8.66 2.36 15.00
CA PHE A 436 9.07 2.15 13.61
C PHE A 436 10.49 2.65 13.35
N ALA A 437 10.86 3.81 13.88
CA ALA A 437 12.24 4.33 13.77
C ALA A 437 13.28 3.42 14.46
N LEU A 438 12.97 2.88 15.64
CA LEU A 438 13.84 1.98 16.38
C LEU A 438 14.03 0.63 15.69
N LEU A 439 12.99 0.12 15.03
CA LEU A 439 13.02 -1.14 14.29
C LEU A 439 13.50 -0.96 12.85
N GLY A 440 13.71 0.27 12.37
CA GLY A 440 14.08 0.55 10.99
C GLY A 440 12.99 0.21 9.96
N LEU A 441 11.72 0.20 10.38
CA LEU A 441 10.57 -0.19 9.57
C LEU A 441 9.96 0.99 8.83
N GLY A 442 9.35 0.73 7.66
CA GLY A 442 8.44 1.67 6.99
C GLY A 442 7.01 1.51 7.49
N LEU A 443 6.27 2.61 7.58
CA LEU A 443 4.90 2.58 8.13
C LEU A 443 3.91 1.88 7.19
N GLY A 444 4.01 2.12 5.88
CA GLY A 444 3.11 1.57 4.87
C GLY A 444 1.62 1.86 5.11
N ASP A 445 0.77 1.32 4.26
CA ASP A 445 -0.69 1.51 4.37
C ASP A 445 -1.29 0.71 5.53
N THR A 446 -0.79 -0.49 5.76
CA THR A 446 -1.27 -1.37 6.85
C THR A 446 -0.88 -0.85 8.23
N GLY A 447 0.30 -0.22 8.37
CA GLY A 447 0.70 0.50 9.58
C GLY A 447 -0.23 1.68 9.89
N ARG A 448 -0.67 2.43 8.86
CA ARG A 448 -1.67 3.51 9.01
C ARG A 448 -3.02 2.98 9.48
N VAL A 449 -3.46 1.81 8.97
CA VAL A 449 -4.65 1.10 9.48
C VAL A 449 -4.47 0.77 10.97
N GLY A 450 -3.29 0.29 11.36
CA GLY A 450 -2.94 0.06 12.76
C GLY A 450 -3.07 1.31 13.63
N MET A 451 -2.65 2.48 13.13
CA MET A 451 -2.83 3.77 13.83
C MET A 451 -4.31 4.13 14.03
N LEU A 452 -5.16 3.85 13.04
CA LEU A 452 -6.61 4.09 13.16
C LEU A 452 -7.25 3.18 14.22
N ILE A 453 -6.89 1.90 14.25
CA ILE A 453 -7.35 0.95 15.26
C ILE A 453 -6.86 1.39 16.65
N LEU A 454 -5.61 1.78 16.75
CA LEU A 454 -4.97 2.27 17.98
C LEU A 454 -5.73 3.46 18.58
N MET A 455 -6.22 4.39 17.74
CA MET A 455 -7.06 5.52 18.19
C MET A 455 -8.25 5.05 19.04
N GLY A 456 -8.96 4.03 18.55
CA GLY A 456 -10.12 3.48 19.27
C GLY A 456 -9.76 2.83 20.60
N ILE A 457 -8.64 2.11 20.66
CA ILE A 457 -8.18 1.39 21.85
C ILE A 457 -7.68 2.37 22.92
N VAL A 458 -6.89 3.37 22.53
CA VAL A 458 -6.29 4.35 23.47
C VAL A 458 -7.35 5.20 24.14
N VAL A 459 -8.37 5.64 23.38
CA VAL A 459 -9.46 6.45 23.91
C VAL A 459 -10.21 5.75 25.04
N ASN A 460 -10.42 4.44 24.93
CA ASN A 460 -11.12 3.67 25.94
C ASN A 460 -10.44 3.77 27.33
N ASN A 461 -9.12 3.71 27.38
CA ASN A 461 -8.36 3.84 28.63
C ASN A 461 -8.51 5.25 29.25
N GLY A 462 -8.51 6.29 28.41
CA GLY A 462 -8.72 7.67 28.81
C GLY A 462 -10.14 7.93 29.37
N ILE A 463 -11.17 7.35 28.73
CA ILE A 463 -12.57 7.46 29.19
C ILE A 463 -12.73 6.93 30.61
N VAL A 464 -12.27 5.69 30.83
CA VAL A 464 -12.41 5.02 32.14
C VAL A 464 -11.66 5.78 33.25
N LEU A 465 -10.51 6.39 32.91
CA LEU A 465 -9.73 7.16 33.86
C LEU A 465 -10.44 8.47 34.25
N ILE A 466 -10.92 9.23 33.25
CA ILE A 466 -11.60 10.52 33.50
C ILE A 466 -12.95 10.32 34.20
N ASP A 467 -13.72 9.28 33.85
CA ASP A 467 -14.96 8.94 34.55
C ASP A 467 -14.69 8.70 36.05
N GLN A 468 -13.63 7.96 36.38
CA GLN A 468 -13.24 7.72 37.75
C GLN A 468 -12.81 8.98 38.49
N ILE A 469 -12.05 9.87 37.81
CA ILE A 469 -11.65 11.15 38.39
C ILE A 469 -12.89 12.00 38.71
N ASN A 470 -13.86 12.06 37.79
CA ASN A 470 -15.08 12.83 37.97
C ASN A 470 -15.95 12.31 39.14
N LYS A 471 -16.04 10.98 39.30
CA LYS A 471 -16.76 10.37 40.42
C LYS A 471 -16.16 10.74 41.77
N LEU A 472 -14.83 10.68 41.92
CA LEU A 472 -14.14 11.00 43.16
C LEU A 472 -14.02 12.52 43.43
N LYS A 473 -14.08 13.35 42.39
CA LYS A 473 -14.04 14.81 42.52
C LYS A 473 -15.28 15.36 43.21
N ALA A 474 -16.44 14.73 43.04
CA ALA A 474 -17.71 15.20 43.61
C ALA A 474 -17.67 15.36 45.15
N ASP A 475 -16.82 14.58 45.84
CA ASP A 475 -16.77 14.50 47.30
C ASP A 475 -15.58 15.25 47.93
N SER A 476 -14.74 16.00 47.12
CA SER A 476 -13.47 16.52 47.62
C SER A 476 -13.29 18.00 47.35
N ALA A 477 -12.80 18.75 48.38
CA ALA A 477 -12.46 20.16 48.25
C ALA A 477 -11.12 20.44 47.49
N ASN A 478 -10.22 19.45 47.45
CA ASN A 478 -8.94 19.49 46.76
C ASN A 478 -8.98 18.73 45.44
N LEU A 479 -8.45 19.30 44.35
CA LEU A 479 -8.44 18.68 43.04
C LEU A 479 -7.37 17.57 42.87
N ILE A 480 -6.26 17.63 43.61
CA ILE A 480 -5.12 16.72 43.40
C ILE A 480 -5.36 15.35 44.01
N THR A 481 -5.92 15.26 45.22
CA THR A 481 -6.13 14.01 45.93
C THR A 481 -7.05 13.04 45.18
N PRO A 482 -8.25 13.46 44.71
CA PRO A 482 -9.14 12.56 43.98
C PRO A 482 -8.56 12.13 42.63
N ILE A 483 -7.77 13.01 41.96
CA ILE A 483 -7.07 12.62 40.73
C ILE A 483 -6.07 11.49 40.98
N VAL A 484 -5.26 11.61 42.04
CA VAL A 484 -4.26 10.60 42.40
C VAL A 484 -4.93 9.28 42.79
N GLU A 485 -5.97 9.32 43.62
CA GLU A 485 -6.70 8.13 44.03
C GLU A 485 -7.40 7.43 42.86
N ALA A 486 -8.04 8.18 41.97
CA ALA A 486 -8.63 7.65 40.75
C ALA A 486 -7.58 6.93 39.89
N CYS A 487 -6.44 7.55 39.66
CA CYS A 487 -5.37 6.98 38.88
C CYS A 487 -4.77 5.72 39.51
N VAL A 488 -4.51 5.74 40.80
CA VAL A 488 -4.00 4.56 41.55
C VAL A 488 -4.98 3.39 41.49
N SER A 489 -6.29 3.64 41.62
CA SER A 489 -7.31 2.58 41.56
C SER A 489 -7.42 1.95 40.14
N ARG A 490 -7.06 2.69 39.09
CA ARG A 490 -7.19 2.27 37.67
C ARG A 490 -5.91 1.73 37.04
N ILE A 491 -4.76 1.89 37.69
CA ILE A 491 -3.48 1.45 37.11
C ILE A 491 -3.48 -0.06 36.79
N ARG A 492 -3.94 -0.92 37.68
CA ARG A 492 -3.97 -2.38 37.49
C ARG A 492 -4.91 -2.80 36.35
N PRO A 493 -6.19 -2.37 36.31
CA PRO A 493 -7.08 -2.65 35.20
C PRO A 493 -6.53 -2.20 33.85
N ILE A 494 -5.92 -1.00 33.74
CA ILE A 494 -5.33 -0.49 32.52
C ILE A 494 -4.16 -1.35 32.05
N PHE A 495 -3.24 -1.71 32.96
CA PHE A 495 -2.13 -2.61 32.62
C PHE A 495 -2.61 -3.99 32.18
N MET A 496 -3.65 -4.55 32.80
CA MET A 496 -4.23 -5.83 32.40
C MET A 496 -4.80 -5.78 30.99
N THR A 497 -5.60 -4.76 30.66
CA THR A 497 -6.18 -4.62 29.31
C THR A 497 -5.10 -4.43 28.25
N VAL A 498 -4.08 -3.63 28.54
CA VAL A 498 -2.96 -3.41 27.62
C VAL A 498 -2.15 -4.70 27.43
N ALA A 499 -1.81 -5.38 28.50
CA ALA A 499 -1.05 -6.63 28.43
C ALA A 499 -1.79 -7.70 27.61
N THR A 500 -3.10 -7.86 27.83
CA THR A 500 -3.90 -8.81 27.05
C THR A 500 -3.97 -8.45 25.58
N THR A 501 -4.10 -7.16 25.25
CA THR A 501 -4.11 -6.69 23.85
C THR A 501 -2.75 -6.91 23.19
N VAL A 502 -1.65 -6.53 23.86
CA VAL A 502 -0.29 -6.72 23.34
C VAL A 502 0.01 -8.19 23.11
N ILE A 503 -0.24 -9.05 24.11
CA ILE A 503 -0.04 -10.50 23.98
C ILE A 503 -0.89 -11.08 22.84
N GLY A 504 -2.13 -10.60 22.67
CA GLY A 504 -3.00 -11.02 21.58
C GLY A 504 -2.51 -10.60 20.19
N MET A 505 -1.73 -9.51 20.09
CA MET A 505 -1.15 -9.04 18.83
C MET A 505 0.23 -9.65 18.53
N VAL A 506 0.96 -10.18 19.54
CA VAL A 506 2.27 -10.79 19.37
C VAL A 506 2.31 -11.90 18.31
N PRO A 507 1.32 -12.83 18.20
CA PRO A 507 1.35 -13.83 17.14
C PRO A 507 1.39 -13.25 15.71
N LEU A 508 0.79 -12.07 15.50
CA LEU A 508 0.81 -11.39 14.20
C LEU A 508 2.19 -10.82 13.84
N THR A 509 3.08 -10.68 14.84
CA THR A 509 4.46 -10.23 14.60
C THR A 509 5.42 -11.39 14.27
N PHE A 510 5.03 -12.64 14.51
CA PHE A 510 5.81 -13.81 14.13
C PHE A 510 5.56 -14.25 12.68
N ALA A 511 4.48 -13.80 12.06
CA ALA A 511 4.21 -14.00 10.64
C ALA A 511 5.07 -13.06 9.77
N ALA A 512 6.30 -12.80 10.20
CA ALA A 512 7.25 -11.94 9.52
C ALA A 512 7.53 -12.47 8.10
N GLY A 513 7.39 -11.61 7.13
CA GLY A 513 7.77 -11.87 5.74
C GLY A 513 6.63 -12.05 4.74
N GLU A 514 5.46 -12.51 5.13
CA GLU A 514 4.33 -12.72 4.19
C GLU A 514 3.06 -11.96 4.55
N SER A 515 2.97 -11.40 5.76
CA SER A 515 1.72 -10.84 6.24
C SER A 515 1.73 -9.31 6.23
N GLU A 516 0.87 -8.76 5.38
CA GLU A 516 0.54 -7.32 5.39
C GLU A 516 0.10 -6.83 6.78
N THR A 517 -0.21 -7.74 7.70
CA THR A 517 -0.66 -7.45 9.07
C THR A 517 0.48 -7.16 10.05
N TYR A 518 1.75 -7.46 9.71
CA TYR A 518 2.91 -7.22 10.59
C TYR A 518 3.04 -5.75 11.00
N SER A 519 3.10 -4.85 10.01
CA SER A 519 3.21 -3.39 10.27
C SER A 519 2.03 -2.87 11.10
N MET A 520 0.82 -3.39 10.87
CA MET A 520 -0.36 -3.08 11.66
C MET A 520 -0.18 -3.51 13.13
N ALA A 521 0.27 -4.73 13.37
CA ALA A 521 0.47 -5.25 14.72
C ALA A 521 1.55 -4.47 15.48
N VAL A 522 2.69 -4.17 14.82
CA VAL A 522 3.78 -3.36 15.39
C VAL A 522 3.30 -1.96 15.73
N ALA A 523 2.50 -1.32 14.86
CA ALA A 523 1.92 0.00 15.13
C ALA A 523 1.02 -0.02 16.38
N ILE A 524 0.16 -1.03 16.50
CA ILE A 524 -0.74 -1.17 17.67
C ILE A 524 0.07 -1.43 18.93
N ILE A 525 1.00 -2.38 18.93
CA ILE A 525 1.82 -2.73 20.09
C ILE A 525 2.65 -1.53 20.56
N GLY A 526 3.42 -0.93 19.65
CA GLY A 526 4.31 0.19 19.99
C GLY A 526 3.54 1.42 20.48
N GLY A 527 2.49 1.79 19.76
CA GLY A 527 1.64 2.91 20.14
C GLY A 527 0.89 2.67 21.44
N LEU A 528 0.40 1.45 21.70
CA LEU A 528 -0.33 1.12 22.91
C LEU A 528 0.58 1.08 24.15
N LEU A 529 1.77 0.51 24.06
CA LEU A 529 2.74 0.51 25.16
C LEU A 529 3.14 1.92 25.54
N PHE A 530 3.52 2.74 24.55
CA PHE A 530 3.92 4.12 24.79
C PHE A 530 2.76 4.98 25.31
N SER A 531 1.56 4.85 24.71
CA SER A 531 0.39 5.62 25.13
C SER A 531 -0.06 5.24 26.55
N THR A 532 0.05 3.99 26.94
CA THR A 532 -0.33 3.56 28.30
C THR A 532 0.54 4.22 29.33
N PHE A 533 1.86 4.21 29.10
CA PHE A 533 2.78 4.88 30.03
C PHE A 533 2.53 6.40 30.06
N THR A 534 2.38 7.01 28.89
CA THR A 534 2.16 8.47 28.82
C THR A 534 0.78 8.89 29.30
N SER A 535 -0.29 8.13 29.00
CA SER A 535 -1.66 8.48 29.39
C SER A 535 -1.87 8.42 30.91
N LEU A 536 -1.23 7.48 31.61
CA LEU A 536 -1.31 7.41 33.07
C LEU A 536 -0.78 8.66 33.78
N PHE A 537 0.17 9.37 33.16
CA PHE A 537 0.75 10.59 33.72
C PHE A 537 0.18 11.87 33.08
N LEU A 538 0.01 11.86 31.75
CA LEU A 538 -0.36 13.04 31.01
C LEU A 538 -1.86 13.35 31.01
N VAL A 539 -2.71 12.35 30.91
CA VAL A 539 -4.16 12.59 30.92
C VAL A 539 -4.61 13.25 32.23
N PRO A 540 -4.17 12.80 33.43
CA PRO A 540 -4.47 13.49 34.69
C PRO A 540 -3.92 14.91 34.75
N PHE A 541 -2.73 15.14 34.18
CA PHE A 541 -2.12 16.47 34.09
C PHE A 541 -2.92 17.39 33.15
N CYS A 542 -3.25 16.94 31.94
CA CYS A 542 -4.08 17.69 31.00
C CYS A 542 -5.46 18.00 31.58
N TYR A 543 -6.07 17.03 32.26
CA TYR A 543 -7.33 17.22 32.97
C TYR A 543 -7.24 18.36 34.01
N LEU A 544 -6.22 18.31 34.88
CA LEU A 544 -6.00 19.34 35.91
C LEU A 544 -5.80 20.73 35.28
N MET A 545 -5.02 20.81 34.21
CA MET A 545 -4.76 22.07 33.50
C MET A 545 -6.03 22.63 32.85
N LEU A 546 -6.82 21.79 32.20
CA LEU A 546 -8.07 22.20 31.55
C LEU A 546 -9.11 22.65 32.57
N VAL A 547 -9.25 21.96 33.70
CA VAL A 547 -10.14 22.39 34.79
C VAL A 547 -9.72 23.75 35.34
N LYS A 548 -8.42 23.94 35.65
CA LYS A 548 -7.90 25.23 36.10
C LYS A 548 -8.08 26.37 35.08
N LEU A 549 -7.94 26.07 33.77
CA LEU A 549 -8.20 27.03 32.70
C LEU A 549 -9.70 27.37 32.60
N GLY A 550 -10.56 26.39 32.69
CA GLY A 550 -12.01 26.60 32.73
C GLY A 550 -12.46 27.48 33.88
N GLU A 551 -11.96 27.21 35.11
CA GLU A 551 -12.23 28.07 36.29
C GLU A 551 -11.72 29.49 36.14
N ARG A 552 -10.50 29.69 35.56
CA ARG A 552 -9.96 31.00 35.26
C ARG A 552 -10.79 31.76 34.23
N SER A 553 -11.21 31.08 33.19
CA SER A 553 -12.09 31.62 32.14
C SER A 553 -13.45 32.03 32.72
N ALA A 554 -14.09 31.13 33.50
CA ALA A 554 -15.35 31.43 34.18
C ALA A 554 -15.26 32.66 35.13
N ARG A 555 -14.17 32.78 35.92
CA ARG A 555 -13.92 33.94 36.77
C ARG A 555 -13.70 35.23 35.95
N ARG A 556 -13.04 35.18 34.80
CA ARG A 556 -12.87 36.31 33.87
C ARG A 556 -14.20 36.74 33.27
N PHE A 557 -15.03 35.78 32.80
CA PHE A 557 -16.35 36.06 32.29
C PHE A 557 -17.30 36.63 33.33
N ALA A 558 -17.26 36.10 34.57
CA ALA A 558 -18.03 36.66 35.68
C ALA A 558 -17.62 38.10 36.03
N LYS A 559 -16.32 38.40 36.03
CA LYS A 559 -15.81 39.77 36.23
C LYS A 559 -16.19 40.70 35.07
N ALA A 560 -16.12 40.22 33.81
CA ALA A 560 -16.53 41.00 32.63
C ALA A 560 -18.03 41.27 32.63
N LYS A 561 -18.85 40.29 33.02
CA LYS A 561 -20.31 40.44 33.15
C LYS A 561 -20.68 41.39 34.30
N ALA A 562 -20.00 41.33 35.44
CA ALA A 562 -20.16 42.26 36.55
C ALA A 562 -19.75 43.69 36.19
N PHE A 563 -18.70 43.84 35.34
CA PHE A 563 -18.29 45.13 34.82
C PHE A 563 -19.26 45.70 33.81
N ALA A 564 -19.78 44.86 32.87
CA ALA A 564 -20.79 45.26 31.91
C ALA A 564 -22.10 45.69 32.57
N ASN A 565 -22.58 44.99 33.62
CA ASN A 565 -23.76 45.36 34.40
C ASN A 565 -23.54 46.65 35.24
N ARG A 566 -22.32 47.11 35.47
CA ARG A 566 -22.05 48.40 36.11
C ARG A 566 -22.07 49.59 35.13
N ILE A 567 -21.85 49.32 33.84
CA ILE A 567 -21.78 50.38 32.80
C ILE A 567 -23.14 50.61 32.15
N ILE A 568 -24.05 49.62 32.15
CA ILE A 568 -25.40 49.72 31.62
C ILE A 568 -26.38 49.46 32.78
N PRO A 569 -26.75 50.48 33.57
CA PRO A 569 -27.89 50.38 34.48
C PRO A 569 -29.14 50.40 33.63
N THR A 570 -29.91 49.32 33.67
CA THR A 570 -31.27 49.22 33.11
C THR A 570 -32.22 50.23 33.78
#